data_bddf0cd6a1071c2ec0606a727ee4ae31
#
_entry.id   bddf0cd6a1071c2ec0606a727ee4ae31
#
_cell.length_a   1.000
_cell.length_b   1.000
_cell.length_c   1.000
_cell.angle_alpha   90.00
_cell.angle_beta   90.00
_cell.angle_gamma   90.00
#
_symmetry.space_group_name_H-M   'P 1'
#
loop_
_entity.id
_entity.type
_entity.pdbx_description
1 polymer ?
#
loop_
_entity_poly.entity_id
_entity_poly.type
_entity_poly.pdbx_seq_one_letter_code
_entity_poly.pdbx_strand_id
1 'polypeptide(L)'
;VAKTWSYVIAAVAALVLALVVAQQLGEPAGRASQSPSAPASPPPETGRPGPPGFPGAASTGVPPGTALTVVTGDQTFAKDGEVVEGKVFHGFVVVTARGVTFRNCVFRGAATSDVRPLLDTEHGKDTVVEGSEFYPAHPSPSIDGIWAASTKIYRSEFRGTVDGVKAHTATLVQDSYIHDLSWFAHDPDQGGEPTHNDGVQAFADQSGVTLRHNTIDLSTTRDPNAAVQSSADDLRVEDNYLDGGACIVNIDHTPLERPLTGQRVTGNRFGRNSAHDCPILLSTRSELAADAGNVWHDTGEPIPSPDQHD
;
A
#
# COMPACT_ATOMS: atom_id res chain seq x y z
N VAL A 1 35.43 -19.17 5.51
CA VAL A 1 34.76 -19.12 6.82
C VAL A 1 33.52 -18.27 6.60
N ALA A 2 32.37 -18.93 6.36
CA ALA A 2 31.08 -18.30 6.16
C ALA A 2 30.51 -17.90 7.52
N LYS A 3 30.10 -16.62 7.68
CA LYS A 3 29.31 -16.17 8.82
C LYS A 3 27.83 -16.09 8.38
N THR A 4 27.04 -17.03 8.87
CA THR A 4 25.59 -17.00 8.85
C THR A 4 25.10 -15.98 9.88
N TRP A 5 24.31 -15.03 9.44
CA TRP A 5 23.60 -14.11 10.31
C TRP A 5 22.22 -14.68 10.61
N SER A 6 22.04 -15.05 11.87
CA SER A 6 20.72 -15.45 12.39
C SER A 6 20.06 -14.23 13.00
N TYR A 7 18.86 -13.90 12.52
CA TYR A 7 17.99 -12.89 13.15
C TYR A 7 17.41 -13.48 14.43
N VAL A 8 17.71 -12.84 15.57
CA VAL A 8 17.13 -13.17 16.88
C VAL A 8 15.93 -12.25 17.09
N ILE A 9 14.74 -12.84 17.00
CA ILE A 9 13.50 -12.19 17.45
C ILE A 9 13.39 -12.44 18.95
N ALA A 10 13.40 -11.38 19.75
CA ALA A 10 13.17 -11.46 21.18
C ALA A 10 11.67 -11.47 21.47
N ALA A 11 11.09 -12.65 21.69
CA ALA A 11 9.75 -12.80 22.22
C ALA A 11 9.78 -12.75 23.75
N VAL A 12 9.08 -11.81 24.35
CA VAL A 12 8.80 -11.77 25.80
C VAL A 12 7.54 -12.59 26.06
N ALA A 13 7.69 -13.80 26.57
CA ALA A 13 6.58 -14.64 27.00
C ALA A 13 6.24 -14.33 28.47
N ALA A 14 5.03 -13.83 28.73
CA ALA A 14 4.44 -13.79 30.06
C ALA A 14 3.60 -15.05 30.30
N LEU A 15 4.03 -15.90 31.23
CA LEU A 15 3.35 -17.13 31.65
C LEU A 15 2.23 -16.77 32.63
N VAL A 16 0.99 -17.07 32.31
CA VAL A 16 -0.10 -17.16 33.30
C VAL A 16 -0.68 -18.57 33.28
N LEU A 17 -0.46 -19.30 34.37
CA LEU A 17 -0.99 -20.63 34.62
C LEU A 17 -2.42 -20.49 35.21
N ALA A 18 -3.44 -21.03 34.56
CA ALA A 18 -4.75 -21.25 35.18
C ALA A 18 -5.21 -22.69 34.95
N LEU A 19 -5.41 -23.40 36.09
CA LEU A 19 -6.04 -24.73 36.16
C LEU A 19 -7.51 -24.64 35.70
N VAL A 20 -7.92 -25.57 34.82
CA VAL A 20 -9.33 -25.88 34.58
C VAL A 20 -9.60 -27.35 34.84
N VAL A 21 -10.51 -27.58 35.78
CA VAL A 21 -11.05 -28.89 36.14
C VAL A 21 -12.06 -29.34 35.07
N ALA A 22 -11.91 -30.55 34.59
CA ALA A 22 -12.85 -31.20 33.68
C ALA A 22 -14.17 -31.54 34.36
N GLN A 23 -15.29 -31.25 33.69
CA GLN A 23 -16.54 -32.00 33.86
C GLN A 23 -17.09 -32.36 32.48
N GLN A 24 -17.15 -33.67 32.24
CA GLN A 24 -17.86 -34.30 31.13
C GLN A 24 -19.35 -34.31 31.40
N LEU A 25 -20.19 -33.93 30.45
CA LEU A 25 -21.54 -34.42 30.25
C LEU A 25 -21.99 -34.17 28.79
N GLY A 26 -22.26 -35.25 28.08
CA GLY A 26 -23.40 -35.41 27.17
C GLY A 26 -23.32 -34.71 25.79
N GLU A 27 -22.97 -35.42 24.74
CA GLU A 27 -23.30 -35.08 23.35
C GLU A 27 -24.84 -35.17 23.10
N PRO A 28 -25.36 -34.31 22.24
CA PRO A 28 -26.27 -34.79 21.20
C PRO A 28 -25.80 -34.42 19.79
N ALA A 29 -26.08 -35.39 18.91
CA ALA A 29 -25.71 -35.46 17.52
C ALA A 29 -26.13 -34.28 16.64
N GLY A 30 -25.23 -33.92 15.71
CA GLY A 30 -25.59 -33.56 14.35
C GLY A 30 -26.24 -32.20 14.09
N ARG A 31 -25.41 -31.17 13.95
CA ARG A 31 -25.74 -30.05 13.06
C ARG A 31 -24.53 -29.74 12.21
N ALA A 32 -24.64 -30.05 10.90
CA ALA A 32 -23.65 -29.67 9.92
C ALA A 32 -23.43 -28.13 10.01
N SER A 33 -22.23 -27.77 10.41
CA SER A 33 -21.78 -26.36 10.41
C SER A 33 -21.65 -25.92 8.97
N GLN A 34 -22.61 -25.11 8.49
CA GLN A 34 -22.44 -24.36 7.24
C GLN A 34 -21.40 -23.30 7.53
N SER A 35 -20.23 -23.43 6.91
CA SER A 35 -19.27 -22.34 6.84
C SER A 35 -19.97 -21.10 6.31
N PRO A 36 -19.80 -19.92 6.93
CA PRO A 36 -20.35 -18.69 6.36
C PRO A 36 -19.72 -18.47 5.00
N SER A 37 -20.57 -18.45 3.96
CA SER A 37 -20.15 -18.01 2.62
C SER A 37 -19.53 -16.63 2.74
N ALA A 38 -18.31 -16.46 2.23
CA ALA A 38 -17.70 -15.16 2.11
C ALA A 38 -18.69 -14.21 1.39
N PRO A 39 -18.81 -12.96 1.84
CA PRO A 39 -19.67 -12.00 1.15
C PRO A 39 -19.20 -11.87 -0.30
N ALA A 40 -20.13 -11.96 -1.24
CA ALA A 40 -19.85 -11.73 -2.65
C ALA A 40 -19.20 -10.35 -2.82
N SER A 41 -18.07 -10.30 -3.55
CA SER A 41 -17.44 -9.04 -3.91
C SER A 41 -18.49 -8.11 -4.50
N PRO A 42 -18.56 -6.84 -4.07
CA PRO A 42 -19.44 -5.87 -4.71
C PRO A 42 -19.09 -5.77 -6.20
N PRO A 43 -20.05 -5.50 -7.08
CA PRO A 43 -19.78 -5.22 -8.49
C PRO A 43 -18.78 -4.07 -8.59
N PRO A 44 -17.99 -3.98 -9.69
CA PRO A 44 -17.06 -2.87 -9.86
C PRO A 44 -17.87 -1.57 -9.81
N GLU A 45 -17.72 -0.84 -8.73
CA GLU A 45 -18.25 0.51 -8.66
C GLU A 45 -17.57 1.31 -9.77
N THR A 46 -18.36 2.00 -10.57
CA THR A 46 -17.86 3.04 -11.49
C THR A 46 -17.07 4.01 -10.63
N GLY A 47 -15.76 3.99 -10.80
CA GLY A 47 -14.81 4.55 -9.86
C GLY A 47 -15.16 5.96 -9.42
N ARG A 48 -14.93 6.22 -8.16
CA ARG A 48 -15.18 7.48 -7.48
C ARG A 48 -14.37 8.60 -8.18
N PRO A 49 -14.97 9.74 -8.53
CA PRO A 49 -14.21 10.85 -9.06
C PRO A 49 -13.20 11.33 -8.02
N GLY A 50 -11.98 11.61 -8.43
CA GLY A 50 -10.99 12.26 -7.59
C GLY A 50 -11.43 13.68 -7.21
N PRO A 51 -10.81 14.30 -6.19
CA PRO A 51 -11.04 15.69 -5.85
C PRO A 51 -10.72 16.63 -7.04
N PRO A 52 -11.38 17.77 -7.16
CA PRO A 52 -11.13 18.69 -8.27
C PRO A 52 -9.65 19.04 -8.43
N GLY A 53 -9.09 18.82 -9.62
CA GLY A 53 -7.69 19.08 -9.95
C GLY A 53 -6.73 17.93 -9.63
N PHE A 54 -7.24 16.78 -9.15
CA PHE A 54 -6.44 15.61 -8.83
C PHE A 54 -6.93 14.35 -9.56
N PRO A 55 -6.07 13.32 -9.71
CA PRO A 55 -6.43 12.06 -10.34
C PRO A 55 -7.65 11.39 -9.68
N GLY A 56 -8.41 10.67 -10.45
CA GLY A 56 -9.51 9.82 -10.02
C GLY A 56 -9.79 8.77 -11.07
N ALA A 57 -10.79 7.93 -10.88
CA ALA A 57 -11.09 6.79 -11.75
C ALA A 57 -11.28 7.15 -13.26
N ALA A 58 -11.65 8.40 -13.57
CA ALA A 58 -11.79 8.83 -14.97
C ALA A 58 -10.44 9.15 -15.65
N SER A 59 -9.36 9.33 -14.89
CA SER A 59 -8.04 9.73 -15.37
C SER A 59 -6.93 8.73 -15.08
N THR A 60 -7.25 7.65 -14.38
CA THR A 60 -6.32 6.59 -13.99
C THR A 60 -6.83 5.21 -14.42
N GLY A 61 -5.98 4.21 -14.31
CA GLY A 61 -6.33 2.85 -14.69
C GLY A 61 -6.40 2.63 -16.21
N VAL A 62 -6.98 1.53 -16.60
CA VAL A 62 -7.10 1.11 -18.00
C VAL A 62 -8.17 1.94 -18.71
N PRO A 63 -7.85 2.64 -19.82
CA PRO A 63 -8.83 3.44 -20.55
C PRO A 63 -10.02 2.62 -21.00
N PRO A 64 -11.26 3.13 -20.89
CA PRO A 64 -12.46 2.45 -21.38
C PRO A 64 -12.34 2.03 -22.84
N GLY A 65 -12.78 0.79 -23.15
CA GLY A 65 -12.72 0.25 -24.51
C GLY A 65 -11.37 -0.35 -24.90
N THR A 66 -10.39 -0.37 -24.01
CA THR A 66 -9.13 -1.08 -24.25
C THR A 66 -9.38 -2.57 -24.43
N ALA A 67 -8.82 -3.15 -25.51
CA ALA A 67 -8.87 -4.58 -25.72
C ALA A 67 -7.94 -5.30 -24.74
N LEU A 68 -8.52 -6.13 -23.87
CA LEU A 68 -7.78 -6.87 -22.85
C LEU A 68 -7.72 -8.36 -23.16
N THR A 69 -6.57 -8.97 -22.88
CA THR A 69 -6.33 -10.41 -23.01
C THR A 69 -5.99 -11.02 -21.67
N VAL A 70 -6.71 -12.06 -21.26
CA VAL A 70 -6.49 -12.78 -20.00
C VAL A 70 -5.22 -13.63 -20.07
N VAL A 71 -4.41 -13.53 -19.04
CA VAL A 71 -3.23 -14.36 -18.75
C VAL A 71 -3.46 -15.06 -17.41
N THR A 72 -3.39 -16.38 -17.39
CA THR A 72 -3.63 -17.19 -16.19
C THR A 72 -2.32 -17.75 -15.62
N GLY A 73 -2.27 -17.86 -14.29
CA GLY A 73 -1.08 -18.31 -13.55
C GLY A 73 -0.01 -17.25 -13.40
N ASP A 74 0.94 -17.52 -12.52
CA ASP A 74 2.03 -16.62 -12.20
C ASP A 74 2.93 -16.39 -13.42
N GLN A 75 3.41 -15.16 -13.57
CA GLN A 75 4.25 -14.74 -14.70
C GLN A 75 5.56 -14.16 -14.21
N THR A 76 6.66 -14.46 -14.92
CA THR A 76 7.96 -13.83 -14.69
C THR A 76 8.46 -13.16 -15.96
N PHE A 77 8.73 -11.86 -15.88
CA PHE A 77 9.28 -11.07 -16.97
C PHE A 77 10.80 -10.93 -16.78
N ALA A 78 11.54 -11.71 -17.57
CA ALA A 78 13.01 -11.83 -17.49
C ALA A 78 13.75 -11.31 -18.73
N LYS A 79 13.02 -10.68 -19.68
CA LYS A 79 13.60 -10.13 -20.91
C LYS A 79 13.69 -8.61 -20.82
N ASP A 80 14.88 -8.08 -20.99
CA ASP A 80 15.11 -6.63 -20.97
C ASP A 80 14.31 -5.90 -22.06
N GLY A 81 13.73 -4.75 -21.67
CA GLY A 81 13.00 -3.87 -22.57
C GLY A 81 11.67 -4.43 -23.07
N GLU A 82 11.13 -5.47 -22.43
CA GLU A 82 9.84 -6.04 -22.84
C GLU A 82 8.69 -5.06 -22.59
N VAL A 83 7.80 -4.92 -23.58
CA VAL A 83 6.58 -4.12 -23.46
C VAL A 83 5.37 -5.05 -23.44
N VAL A 84 4.60 -4.94 -22.35
CA VAL A 84 3.41 -5.74 -22.07
C VAL A 84 2.20 -4.83 -22.07
N GLU A 85 1.27 -5.04 -22.99
CA GLU A 85 0.11 -4.16 -23.16
C GLU A 85 -1.20 -4.93 -23.18
N GLY A 86 -2.24 -4.36 -22.54
CA GLY A 86 -3.60 -4.86 -22.62
C GLY A 86 -3.77 -6.27 -22.01
N LYS A 87 -3.11 -6.57 -20.89
CA LYS A 87 -3.21 -7.88 -20.22
C LYS A 87 -4.00 -7.80 -18.93
N VAL A 88 -4.78 -8.85 -18.65
CA VAL A 88 -5.40 -9.11 -17.35
C VAL A 88 -4.71 -10.31 -16.73
N PHE A 89 -3.96 -10.11 -15.67
CA PHE A 89 -3.22 -11.17 -14.99
C PHE A 89 -4.08 -11.80 -13.88
N HIS A 90 -4.45 -13.06 -14.05
CA HIS A 90 -5.00 -13.94 -13.03
C HIS A 90 -3.89 -14.85 -12.50
N GLY A 91 -3.03 -14.28 -11.71
CA GLY A 91 -1.80 -14.81 -11.11
C GLY A 91 -0.95 -13.63 -10.67
N PHE A 92 0.17 -13.91 -10.02
CA PHE A 92 1.10 -12.91 -9.54
C PHE A 92 2.20 -12.68 -10.56
N VAL A 93 2.67 -11.43 -10.63
CA VAL A 93 3.63 -11.04 -11.66
C VAL A 93 4.95 -10.62 -11.00
N VAL A 94 6.08 -11.16 -11.48
CA VAL A 94 7.43 -10.82 -11.02
C VAL A 94 8.25 -10.30 -12.18
N VAL A 95 8.98 -9.21 -11.96
CA VAL A 95 9.94 -8.63 -12.91
C VAL A 95 11.37 -8.87 -12.41
N THR A 96 12.19 -9.53 -13.24
CA THR A 96 13.61 -9.74 -12.96
C THR A 96 14.53 -9.09 -13.98
N ALA A 97 13.94 -8.45 -15.01
CA ALA A 97 14.67 -7.80 -16.10
C ALA A 97 14.71 -6.28 -15.95
N ARG A 98 15.49 -5.63 -16.82
CA ARG A 98 15.58 -4.17 -16.89
C ARG A 98 14.62 -3.61 -17.95
N GLY A 99 13.99 -2.46 -17.62
CA GLY A 99 13.24 -1.66 -18.59
C GLY A 99 11.93 -2.30 -19.06
N VAL A 100 11.36 -3.22 -18.28
CA VAL A 100 10.04 -3.79 -18.58
C VAL A 100 8.98 -2.70 -18.44
N THR A 101 8.08 -2.64 -19.41
CA THR A 101 6.97 -1.67 -19.41
C THR A 101 5.63 -2.41 -19.44
N PHE A 102 4.78 -2.16 -18.45
CA PHE A 102 3.37 -2.56 -18.44
C PHE A 102 2.51 -1.35 -18.81
N ARG A 103 1.66 -1.51 -19.83
CA ARG A 103 0.74 -0.46 -20.27
C ARG A 103 -0.67 -0.99 -20.37
N ASN A 104 -1.62 -0.28 -19.75
CA ASN A 104 -3.04 -0.63 -19.80
C ASN A 104 -3.30 -2.09 -19.38
N CYS A 105 -2.64 -2.52 -18.28
CA CYS A 105 -2.76 -3.87 -17.74
C CYS A 105 -3.61 -3.88 -16.47
N VAL A 106 -4.22 -5.04 -16.18
CA VAL A 106 -4.99 -5.27 -14.95
C VAL A 106 -4.34 -6.40 -14.16
N PHE A 107 -3.99 -6.14 -12.91
CA PHE A 107 -3.37 -7.11 -12.02
C PHE A 107 -4.41 -7.58 -11.00
N ARG A 108 -4.80 -8.88 -11.09
CA ARG A 108 -5.87 -9.49 -10.29
C ARG A 108 -5.36 -10.52 -9.27
N GLY A 109 -4.15 -11.04 -9.47
CA GLY A 109 -3.62 -12.12 -8.64
C GLY A 109 -4.46 -13.40 -8.68
N ALA A 110 -4.23 -14.23 -7.67
CA ALA A 110 -4.97 -15.46 -7.40
C ALA A 110 -5.21 -15.61 -5.90
N ALA A 111 -5.94 -16.64 -5.47
CA ALA A 111 -6.06 -16.96 -4.05
C ALA A 111 -4.68 -17.38 -3.50
N THR A 112 -4.28 -16.82 -2.37
CA THR A 112 -3.02 -17.13 -1.69
C THR A 112 -3.14 -16.90 -0.19
N SER A 113 -2.33 -17.61 0.59
CA SER A 113 -2.02 -17.33 1.99
C SER A 113 -0.61 -16.73 2.16
N ASP A 114 0.16 -16.66 1.08
CA ASP A 114 1.52 -16.10 1.11
C ASP A 114 1.45 -14.58 0.95
N VAL A 115 2.25 -13.86 1.72
CA VAL A 115 2.39 -12.41 1.58
C VAL A 115 3.08 -12.10 0.28
N ARG A 116 2.39 -11.41 -0.60
CA ARG A 116 2.91 -11.06 -1.92
C ARG A 116 2.15 -9.92 -2.59
N PRO A 117 2.79 -9.15 -3.47
CA PRO A 117 2.13 -8.14 -4.26
C PRO A 117 1.48 -8.75 -5.51
N LEU A 118 0.52 -8.04 -6.10
CA LEU A 118 0.01 -8.38 -7.42
C LEU A 118 1.10 -8.23 -8.50
N LEU A 119 2.02 -7.27 -8.32
CA LEU A 119 3.21 -7.07 -9.15
C LEU A 119 4.43 -6.83 -8.26
N ASP A 120 5.46 -7.63 -8.44
CA ASP A 120 6.76 -7.51 -7.79
C ASP A 120 7.82 -7.03 -8.79
N THR A 121 8.45 -5.89 -8.51
CA THR A 121 9.53 -5.32 -9.32
C THR A 121 10.85 -5.16 -8.55
N GLU A 122 10.96 -5.74 -7.34
CA GLU A 122 12.14 -5.59 -6.48
C GLU A 122 13.42 -6.16 -7.11
N HIS A 123 13.27 -7.19 -7.93
CA HIS A 123 14.37 -7.84 -8.64
C HIS A 123 14.60 -7.30 -10.05
N GLY A 124 13.71 -6.39 -10.51
CA GLY A 124 13.83 -5.69 -11.77
C GLY A 124 14.59 -4.37 -11.63
N LYS A 125 14.71 -3.66 -12.74
CA LYS A 125 15.30 -2.31 -12.77
C LYS A 125 14.66 -1.47 -13.87
N ASP A 126 14.46 -0.18 -13.57
CA ASP A 126 13.90 0.78 -14.53
C ASP A 126 12.53 0.32 -15.12
N THR A 127 11.70 -0.34 -14.28
CA THR A 127 10.36 -0.77 -14.68
C THR A 127 9.42 0.43 -14.81
N VAL A 128 8.52 0.36 -15.79
CA VAL A 128 7.47 1.37 -16.00
C VAL A 128 6.10 0.71 -15.94
N VAL A 129 5.18 1.29 -15.18
CA VAL A 129 3.77 0.90 -15.11
C VAL A 129 2.93 2.11 -15.48
N GLU A 130 2.09 1.98 -16.50
CA GLU A 130 1.34 3.11 -17.04
C GLU A 130 -0.12 2.71 -17.30
N GLY A 131 -1.07 3.54 -16.82
CA GLY A 131 -2.49 3.38 -17.11
C GLY A 131 -3.03 2.01 -16.70
N SER A 132 -2.57 1.46 -15.58
CA SER A 132 -2.87 0.09 -15.16
C SER A 132 -3.68 0.04 -13.88
N GLU A 133 -4.37 -1.08 -13.63
CA GLU A 133 -5.23 -1.28 -12.47
C GLU A 133 -4.73 -2.43 -11.59
N PHE A 134 -4.81 -2.22 -10.27
CA PHE A 134 -4.42 -3.19 -9.25
C PHE A 134 -5.59 -3.42 -8.30
N TYR A 135 -6.25 -4.57 -8.44
CA TYR A 135 -7.32 -4.97 -7.52
C TYR A 135 -7.47 -6.48 -7.49
N PRO A 136 -7.33 -7.12 -6.32
CA PRO A 136 -7.26 -8.57 -6.22
C PRO A 136 -8.58 -9.23 -6.59
N ALA A 137 -8.52 -10.37 -7.31
CA ALA A 137 -9.70 -11.21 -7.56
C ALA A 137 -10.19 -11.89 -6.27
N HIS A 138 -9.26 -12.11 -5.34
CA HIS A 138 -9.50 -12.74 -4.04
C HIS A 138 -8.84 -11.89 -2.95
N PRO A 139 -9.53 -10.84 -2.43
CA PRO A 139 -8.98 -10.02 -1.35
C PRO A 139 -8.55 -10.87 -0.16
N SER A 140 -7.34 -10.60 0.36
CA SER A 140 -6.69 -11.36 1.44
C SER A 140 -5.81 -10.40 2.25
N PRO A 141 -5.60 -10.66 3.57
CA PRO A 141 -4.66 -9.88 4.37
C PRO A 141 -3.21 -9.95 3.88
N SER A 142 -2.91 -10.92 3.00
CA SER A 142 -1.56 -11.16 2.48
C SER A 142 -1.30 -10.58 1.08
N ILE A 143 -2.22 -9.73 0.54
CA ILE A 143 -2.08 -9.21 -0.84
C ILE A 143 -1.93 -7.70 -0.85
N ASP A 144 -0.78 -7.24 -1.34
CA ASP A 144 -0.49 -5.84 -1.65
C ASP A 144 -0.67 -5.53 -3.14
N GLY A 145 -0.74 -4.25 -3.49
CA GLY A 145 -0.83 -3.83 -4.88
C GLY A 145 0.47 -4.06 -5.64
N ILE A 146 1.52 -3.35 -5.27
CA ILE A 146 2.84 -3.49 -5.87
C ILE A 146 3.97 -3.36 -4.84
N TRP A 147 5.01 -4.18 -4.98
CA TRP A 147 6.31 -3.95 -4.35
C TRP A 147 7.24 -3.36 -5.41
N ALA A 148 7.56 -2.07 -5.26
CA ALA A 148 8.15 -1.26 -6.30
C ALA A 148 9.58 -0.84 -5.96
N ALA A 149 10.58 -1.32 -6.71
CA ALA A 149 11.96 -0.85 -6.65
C ALA A 149 12.41 -0.37 -8.03
N SER A 150 13.09 0.79 -8.09
CA SER A 150 13.53 1.38 -9.38
C SER A 150 12.39 1.42 -10.42
N THR A 151 11.19 1.79 -9.97
CA THR A 151 9.95 1.69 -10.75
C THR A 151 9.26 3.04 -10.87
N LYS A 152 8.74 3.33 -12.05
CA LYS A 152 7.92 4.52 -12.31
C LYS A 152 6.48 4.10 -12.59
N ILE A 153 5.56 4.61 -11.80
CA ILE A 153 4.14 4.31 -11.87
C ILE A 153 3.39 5.59 -12.26
N TYR A 154 2.67 5.50 -13.37
CA TYR A 154 1.93 6.63 -13.93
C TYR A 154 0.47 6.30 -14.16
N ARG A 155 -0.43 7.21 -13.82
CA ARG A 155 -1.87 7.14 -14.13
C ARG A 155 -2.49 5.77 -13.83
N SER A 156 -2.05 5.14 -12.74
CA SER A 156 -2.51 3.81 -12.34
C SER A 156 -3.47 3.89 -11.15
N GLU A 157 -4.34 2.90 -11.02
CA GLU A 157 -5.36 2.81 -9.97
C GLU A 157 -5.09 1.62 -9.06
N PHE A 158 -5.16 1.83 -7.75
CA PHE A 158 -4.94 0.80 -6.73
C PHE A 158 -6.13 0.77 -5.78
N ARG A 159 -6.74 -0.41 -5.59
CA ARG A 159 -7.87 -0.61 -4.68
C ARG A 159 -8.02 -2.06 -4.24
N GLY A 160 -8.63 -2.27 -3.08
CA GLY A 160 -8.99 -3.60 -2.60
C GLY A 160 -7.82 -4.48 -2.12
N THR A 161 -6.60 -3.97 -2.08
CA THR A 161 -5.41 -4.60 -1.49
C THR A 161 -5.22 -4.14 -0.05
N VAL A 162 -4.30 -4.73 0.71
CA VAL A 162 -3.94 -4.25 2.05
C VAL A 162 -3.21 -2.94 1.91
N ASP A 163 -2.03 -2.94 1.28
CA ASP A 163 -1.32 -1.72 0.92
C ASP A 163 -1.46 -1.44 -0.59
N GLY A 164 -1.47 -0.17 -0.95
CA GLY A 164 -1.48 0.22 -2.35
C GLY A 164 -0.11 -0.01 -2.99
N VAL A 165 0.92 0.65 -2.47
CA VAL A 165 2.29 0.60 -2.98
C VAL A 165 3.28 0.44 -1.82
N LYS A 166 4.04 -0.64 -1.81
CA LYS A 166 5.27 -0.76 -1.00
C LYS A 166 6.44 -0.24 -1.83
N ALA A 167 6.90 0.96 -1.47
CA ALA A 167 7.88 1.72 -2.24
C ALA A 167 9.29 1.50 -1.70
N HIS A 168 10.13 0.91 -2.54
CA HIS A 168 11.56 0.77 -2.32
C HIS A 168 12.34 1.85 -3.07
N THR A 169 13.67 1.79 -3.01
CA THR A 169 14.57 2.80 -3.56
C THR A 169 14.25 3.20 -5.01
N ALA A 170 14.28 4.50 -5.28
CA ALA A 170 14.07 5.11 -6.60
C ALA A 170 12.70 4.79 -7.22
N THR A 171 11.65 4.76 -6.40
CA THR A 171 10.26 4.61 -6.85
C THR A 171 9.60 5.97 -7.06
N LEU A 172 8.94 6.15 -8.20
CA LEU A 172 8.08 7.29 -8.51
C LEU A 172 6.64 6.82 -8.69
N VAL A 173 5.72 7.43 -7.96
CA VAL A 173 4.26 7.31 -8.21
C VAL A 173 3.75 8.68 -8.61
N GLN A 174 3.15 8.78 -9.80
CA GLN A 174 2.68 10.05 -10.32
C GLN A 174 1.34 9.93 -11.03
N ASP A 175 0.50 10.95 -10.90
CA ASP A 175 -0.82 11.06 -11.54
C ASP A 175 -1.73 9.83 -11.28
N SER A 176 -1.57 9.16 -10.14
CA SER A 176 -2.21 7.88 -9.82
C SER A 176 -3.26 8.03 -8.72
N TYR A 177 -4.15 7.02 -8.60
CA TYR A 177 -5.23 7.01 -7.64
C TYR A 177 -5.15 5.76 -6.76
N ILE A 178 -5.05 5.95 -5.44
CA ILE A 178 -4.99 4.89 -4.42
C ILE A 178 -6.16 5.10 -3.46
N HIS A 179 -7.05 4.12 -3.35
CA HIS A 179 -8.29 4.26 -2.59
C HIS A 179 -8.92 2.92 -2.24
N ASP A 180 -9.94 2.94 -1.38
CA ASP A 180 -10.78 1.78 -1.03
C ASP A 180 -9.95 0.51 -0.75
N LEU A 181 -8.91 0.63 0.10
CA LEU A 181 -8.08 -0.50 0.51
C LEU A 181 -8.87 -1.45 1.41
N SER A 182 -8.52 -2.73 1.40
CA SER A 182 -9.20 -3.78 2.14
C SER A 182 -8.60 -3.99 3.53
N TRP A 183 -9.40 -3.75 4.57
CA TRP A 183 -9.04 -4.01 5.95
C TRP A 183 -9.47 -5.41 6.39
N PHE A 184 -8.62 -6.10 7.14
CA PHE A 184 -8.90 -7.40 7.73
C PHE A 184 -8.64 -7.38 9.23
N ALA A 185 -9.51 -8.05 10.01
CA ALA A 185 -9.43 -8.10 11.47
C ALA A 185 -8.29 -8.99 11.98
N HIS A 186 -7.75 -9.85 11.14
CA HIS A 186 -6.68 -10.79 11.47
C HIS A 186 -5.70 -10.88 10.32
N ASP A 187 -4.48 -10.43 10.57
CA ASP A 187 -3.35 -10.53 9.67
C ASP A 187 -2.34 -11.54 10.26
N PRO A 188 -2.09 -12.67 9.59
CA PRO A 188 -1.12 -13.66 10.07
C PRO A 188 0.29 -13.09 10.24
N ASP A 189 0.65 -12.09 9.43
CA ASP A 189 1.99 -11.50 9.42
C ASP A 189 2.15 -10.39 10.46
N GLN A 190 1.02 -9.89 11.00
CA GLN A 190 0.97 -8.97 12.14
C GLN A 190 0.66 -9.69 13.46
N GLY A 191 0.97 -11.00 13.55
CA GLY A 191 0.70 -11.79 14.76
C GLY A 191 -0.78 -12.02 15.05
N GLY A 192 -1.66 -11.85 14.07
CA GLY A 192 -3.10 -11.97 14.20
C GLY A 192 -3.83 -10.67 14.57
N GLU A 193 -3.11 -9.57 14.71
CA GLU A 193 -3.68 -8.22 14.83
C GLU A 193 -4.32 -7.78 13.50
N PRO A 194 -5.11 -6.70 13.45
CA PRO A 194 -5.64 -6.18 12.20
C PRO A 194 -4.55 -5.76 11.21
N THR A 195 -4.90 -5.74 9.92
CA THR A 195 -4.02 -5.19 8.88
C THR A 195 -3.74 -3.70 9.12
N HIS A 196 -2.49 -3.29 8.87
CA HIS A 196 -2.08 -1.90 8.82
C HIS A 196 -2.13 -1.44 7.35
N ASN A 197 -3.17 -0.70 6.99
CA ASN A 197 -3.37 -0.30 5.61
C ASN A 197 -2.70 1.04 5.32
N ASP A 198 -1.73 1.01 4.40
CA ASP A 198 -1.04 2.20 3.91
C ASP A 198 -1.35 2.45 2.44
N GLY A 199 -1.61 3.71 2.09
CA GLY A 199 -1.69 4.08 0.68
C GLY A 199 -0.36 3.82 -0.01
N VAL A 200 0.71 4.39 0.54
CA VAL A 200 2.10 4.13 0.17
C VAL A 200 2.93 3.92 1.43
N GLN A 201 3.66 2.80 1.48
CA GLN A 201 4.62 2.50 2.54
C GLN A 201 6.05 2.51 1.98
N ALA A 202 6.94 3.36 2.53
CA ALA A 202 8.36 3.40 2.18
C ALA A 202 9.20 2.92 3.36
N PHE A 203 9.98 1.86 3.14
CA PHE A 203 10.69 1.15 4.21
C PHE A 203 12.01 1.81 4.63
N ALA A 204 12.48 1.43 5.81
CA ALA A 204 13.82 1.73 6.29
C ALA A 204 14.91 1.24 5.29
N ASP A 205 16.05 1.94 5.28
CA ASP A 205 17.18 1.68 4.35
C ASP A 205 16.82 1.86 2.85
N GLN A 206 15.66 2.44 2.55
CA GLN A 206 15.30 2.86 1.20
C GLN A 206 15.50 4.37 1.02
N SER A 207 15.53 4.85 -0.23
CA SER A 207 15.76 6.26 -0.51
C SER A 207 15.23 6.69 -1.89
N GLY A 208 14.90 7.99 -2.01
CA GLY A 208 14.51 8.57 -3.30
C GLY A 208 13.12 8.17 -3.77
N VAL A 209 12.20 7.93 -2.84
CA VAL A 209 10.77 7.73 -3.14
C VAL A 209 10.13 9.08 -3.44
N THR A 210 9.41 9.18 -4.55
CA THR A 210 8.70 10.39 -4.96
C THR A 210 7.24 10.09 -5.25
N LEU A 211 6.36 10.82 -4.57
CA LEU A 211 4.90 10.81 -4.77
C LEU A 211 4.50 12.18 -5.30
N ARG A 212 4.03 12.25 -6.55
CA ARG A 212 3.71 13.53 -7.18
C ARG A 212 2.35 13.52 -7.85
N HIS A 213 1.52 14.50 -7.52
CA HIS A 213 0.21 14.74 -8.13
C HIS A 213 -0.66 13.48 -8.15
N ASN A 214 -0.74 12.79 -7.00
CA ASN A 214 -1.61 11.64 -6.81
C ASN A 214 -2.84 12.00 -5.99
N THR A 215 -3.84 11.17 -6.05
CA THR A 215 -4.89 11.07 -5.04
C THR A 215 -4.62 9.82 -4.22
N ILE A 216 -4.39 9.99 -2.91
CA ILE A 216 -4.30 8.90 -1.95
C ILE A 216 -5.41 9.14 -0.92
N ASP A 217 -6.54 8.50 -1.13
CA ASP A 217 -7.77 8.71 -0.35
C ASP A 217 -8.17 7.42 0.38
N LEU A 218 -7.79 7.32 1.63
CA LEU A 218 -8.13 6.23 2.53
C LEU A 218 -9.32 6.56 3.46
N SER A 219 -10.04 7.66 3.20
CA SER A 219 -11.17 8.10 4.03
C SER A 219 -12.32 7.08 4.14
N THR A 220 -12.40 6.15 3.19
CA THR A 220 -13.37 5.04 3.17
C THR A 220 -12.79 3.72 3.65
N THR A 221 -11.48 3.60 3.77
CA THR A 221 -10.80 2.44 4.33
C THR A 221 -11.05 2.38 5.84
N ARG A 222 -11.41 1.21 6.36
CA ARG A 222 -11.58 1.03 7.80
C ARG A 222 -10.22 1.06 8.50
N ASP A 223 -10.11 1.82 9.58
CA ASP A 223 -8.91 1.93 10.44
C ASP A 223 -7.58 1.98 9.64
N PRO A 224 -7.43 2.89 8.66
CA PRO A 224 -6.22 2.95 7.88
C PRO A 224 -5.06 3.47 8.73
N ASN A 225 -3.84 2.96 8.47
CA ASN A 225 -2.65 3.41 9.19
C ASN A 225 -2.22 4.80 8.72
N ALA A 226 -1.90 4.96 7.41
CA ALA A 226 -1.54 6.25 6.84
C ALA A 226 -1.78 6.31 5.33
N ALA A 227 -2.11 7.47 4.78
CA ALA A 227 -2.03 7.66 3.32
C ALA A 227 -0.58 7.51 2.84
N VAL A 228 0.39 8.00 3.63
CA VAL A 228 1.83 7.81 3.40
C VAL A 228 2.52 7.45 4.70
N GLN A 229 3.06 6.24 4.80
CA GLN A 229 3.93 5.76 5.87
C GLN A 229 5.36 5.70 5.36
N SER A 230 6.34 6.30 6.05
CA SER A 230 7.73 6.28 5.59
C SER A 230 8.76 6.19 6.71
N SER A 231 9.75 5.33 6.49
CA SER A 231 11.02 5.29 7.21
C SER A 231 12.22 5.41 6.25
N ALA A 232 11.99 5.91 5.03
CA ALA A 232 13.00 6.07 4.00
C ALA A 232 13.66 7.46 4.03
N ASP A 233 14.90 7.56 3.55
CA ASP A 233 15.54 8.84 3.26
C ASP A 233 15.06 9.43 1.91
N ASP A 234 15.24 10.74 1.72
CA ASP A 234 14.94 11.47 0.48
C ASP A 234 13.50 11.26 -0.04
N LEU A 235 12.54 11.11 0.89
CA LEU A 235 11.12 11.06 0.54
C LEU A 235 10.66 12.42 0.00
N ARG A 236 9.90 12.37 -1.09
CA ARG A 236 9.24 13.54 -1.68
C ARG A 236 7.74 13.29 -1.83
N VAL A 237 6.94 14.07 -1.16
CA VAL A 237 5.47 14.07 -1.24
C VAL A 237 5.06 15.45 -1.76
N GLU A 238 4.82 15.54 -3.08
CA GLU A 238 4.70 16.80 -3.78
C GLU A 238 3.36 16.88 -4.53
N ASP A 239 2.60 17.97 -4.30
CA ASP A 239 1.38 18.30 -5.05
C ASP A 239 0.30 17.21 -5.05
N ASN A 240 0.16 16.40 -3.98
CA ASN A 240 -0.83 15.34 -3.89
C ASN A 240 -2.10 15.80 -3.16
N TYR A 241 -3.21 15.10 -3.38
CA TYR A 241 -4.33 15.04 -2.45
C TYR A 241 -4.16 13.82 -1.55
N LEU A 242 -4.21 14.05 -0.23
CA LEU A 242 -3.95 13.04 0.80
C LEU A 242 -5.07 13.06 1.84
N ASP A 243 -5.67 11.90 2.14
CA ASP A 243 -6.73 11.81 3.14
C ASP A 243 -6.80 10.42 3.80
N GLY A 244 -7.20 10.36 5.07
CA GLY A 244 -7.33 9.14 5.84
C GLY A 244 -6.02 8.69 6.50
N GLY A 245 -6.16 7.85 7.53
CA GLY A 245 -5.06 7.35 8.35
C GLY A 245 -5.24 7.71 9.83
N ALA A 246 -4.42 7.12 10.68
CA ALA A 246 -4.24 7.61 12.05
C ALA A 246 -3.68 9.03 12.00
N CYS A 247 -2.54 9.22 11.36
CA CYS A 247 -2.09 10.47 10.76
C CYS A 247 -2.01 10.30 9.24
N ILE A 248 -2.23 11.37 8.46
CA ILE A 248 -2.30 11.25 6.99
C ILE A 248 -0.91 10.94 6.40
N VAL A 249 0.12 11.65 6.84
CA VAL A 249 1.53 11.37 6.51
C VAL A 249 2.27 11.06 7.81
N ASN A 250 2.91 9.90 7.88
CA ASN A 250 3.73 9.48 9.02
C ASN A 250 5.18 9.25 8.56
N ILE A 251 6.12 9.99 9.15
CA ILE A 251 7.57 9.89 8.88
C ILE A 251 8.27 9.49 10.16
N ASP A 252 8.69 8.21 10.22
CA ASP A 252 9.21 7.56 11.41
C ASP A 252 10.66 7.09 11.24
N HIS A 253 11.58 7.62 12.06
CA HIS A 253 12.98 7.24 12.07
C HIS A 253 13.28 6.00 12.92
N THR A 254 12.36 5.57 13.78
CA THR A 254 12.62 4.55 14.81
C THR A 254 13.18 3.22 14.27
N PRO A 255 12.79 2.74 13.06
CA PRO A 255 13.40 1.53 12.52
C PRO A 255 14.90 1.64 12.21
N LEU A 256 15.43 2.86 12.01
CA LEU A 256 16.85 3.10 11.69
C LEU A 256 17.67 3.61 12.90
N GLU A 257 17.01 3.98 13.99
CA GLU A 257 17.63 4.56 15.20
C GLU A 257 18.49 5.83 14.91
N ARG A 258 18.31 6.44 13.73
CA ARG A 258 18.97 7.69 13.30
C ARG A 258 17.98 8.62 12.63
N PRO A 259 18.22 9.94 12.61
CA PRO A 259 17.39 10.88 11.84
C PRO A 259 17.26 10.47 10.36
N LEU A 260 16.08 10.64 9.81
CA LEU A 260 15.87 10.58 8.37
C LEU A 260 16.29 11.89 7.73
N THR A 261 16.81 11.82 6.51
CA THR A 261 17.33 13.00 5.80
C THR A 261 16.60 13.24 4.47
N GLY A 262 16.54 14.51 4.04
CA GLY A 262 16.02 14.88 2.72
C GLY A 262 14.51 14.87 2.57
N GLN A 263 13.75 14.78 3.67
CA GLN A 263 12.29 14.68 3.67
C GLN A 263 11.65 15.97 3.11
N ARG A 264 10.77 15.85 2.11
CA ARG A 264 10.04 16.98 1.52
C ARG A 264 8.56 16.65 1.43
N VAL A 265 7.74 17.49 2.04
CA VAL A 265 6.27 17.42 1.96
C VAL A 265 5.79 18.79 1.53
N THR A 266 5.49 18.98 0.26
CA THR A 266 5.23 20.33 -0.31
C THR A 266 4.04 20.35 -1.26
N GLY A 267 3.26 21.45 -1.20
CA GLY A 267 2.18 21.71 -2.16
C GLY A 267 0.97 20.79 -2.03
N ASN A 268 0.89 19.94 -0.99
CA ASN A 268 -0.16 18.95 -0.88
C ASN A 268 -1.48 19.55 -0.38
N ARG A 269 -2.58 18.90 -0.75
CA ARG A 269 -3.93 19.13 -0.25
C ARG A 269 -4.33 18.02 0.69
N PHE A 270 -4.61 18.37 1.94
CA PHE A 270 -4.98 17.43 2.98
C PHE A 270 -6.50 17.41 3.19
N GLY A 271 -7.09 16.20 3.26
CA GLY A 271 -8.46 15.99 3.73
C GLY A 271 -8.57 16.09 5.25
N ARG A 272 -9.76 15.78 5.81
CA ARG A 272 -10.05 15.92 7.25
C ARG A 272 -10.28 14.58 7.95
N ASN A 273 -10.01 13.46 7.28
CA ASN A 273 -10.42 12.15 7.79
C ASN A 273 -9.29 11.38 8.50
N SER A 274 -8.31 12.06 9.11
CA SER A 274 -7.36 11.39 10.01
C SER A 274 -8.00 11.15 11.40
N ALA A 275 -7.68 10.01 12.01
CA ALA A 275 -8.26 9.63 13.30
C ALA A 275 -7.82 10.54 14.46
N HIS A 276 -6.66 11.21 14.33
CA HIS A 276 -6.07 12.06 15.37
C HIS A 276 -6.01 13.55 14.99
N ASP A 277 -6.76 13.99 13.97
CA ASP A 277 -6.67 15.36 13.41
C ASP A 277 -5.23 15.75 13.02
N CYS A 278 -4.44 14.77 12.61
CA CYS A 278 -3.00 14.85 12.40
C CYS A 278 -2.67 14.78 10.90
N PRO A 279 -2.39 15.91 10.22
CA PRO A 279 -2.00 15.87 8.81
C PRO A 279 -0.60 15.30 8.60
N ILE A 280 0.36 15.62 9.47
CA ILE A 280 1.74 15.09 9.41
C ILE A 280 2.20 14.72 10.81
N LEU A 281 2.63 13.47 11.00
CA LEU A 281 3.37 12.99 12.14
C LEU A 281 4.84 12.84 11.74
N LEU A 282 5.73 13.47 12.51
CA LEU A 282 7.17 13.47 12.23
C LEU A 282 7.91 13.05 13.49
N SER A 283 8.73 12.02 13.42
CA SER A 283 9.54 11.62 14.57
C SER A 283 10.53 12.70 14.99
N THR A 284 10.71 12.86 16.32
CA THR A 284 11.37 14.01 16.95
C THR A 284 12.81 14.26 16.52
N ARG A 285 13.49 13.24 15.99
CA ARG A 285 14.88 13.34 15.52
C ARG A 285 15.01 13.68 14.04
N SER A 286 13.88 13.72 13.30
CA SER A 286 13.86 14.01 11.87
C SER A 286 13.34 15.42 11.59
N GLU A 287 13.74 16.00 10.48
CA GLU A 287 13.33 17.33 10.06
C GLU A 287 12.86 17.29 8.61
N LEU A 288 11.86 18.12 8.27
CA LEU A 288 11.48 18.35 6.89
C LEU A 288 12.46 19.34 6.26
N ALA A 289 13.15 18.91 5.21
CA ALA A 289 14.00 19.78 4.41
C ALA A 289 13.18 20.81 3.60
N ALA A 290 11.89 20.53 3.35
CA ALA A 290 10.91 21.45 2.81
C ALA A 290 9.49 21.01 3.18
N ASP A 291 8.63 21.96 3.60
CA ASP A 291 7.24 21.75 4.02
C ASP A 291 6.26 22.83 3.52
N ALA A 292 6.66 23.65 2.55
CA ALA A 292 5.88 24.79 2.10
C ALA A 292 4.66 24.41 1.24
N GLY A 293 3.59 25.21 1.34
CA GLY A 293 2.43 25.14 0.44
C GLY A 293 1.43 24.01 0.75
N ASN A 294 1.59 23.33 1.86
CA ASN A 294 0.62 22.33 2.33
C ASN A 294 -0.60 23.01 2.95
N VAL A 295 -1.78 22.64 2.48
CA VAL A 295 -3.04 23.29 2.90
C VAL A 295 -4.16 22.28 3.06
N TRP A 296 -5.16 22.63 3.85
CA TRP A 296 -6.42 21.92 3.88
C TRP A 296 -7.16 22.04 2.54
N HIS A 297 -7.66 20.94 2.04
CA HIS A 297 -8.34 20.91 0.74
C HIS A 297 -9.62 21.76 0.70
N ASP A 298 -10.38 21.74 1.79
CA ASP A 298 -11.69 22.40 1.92
C ASP A 298 -11.58 23.93 2.04
N THR A 299 -10.58 24.44 2.75
CA THR A 299 -10.44 25.89 3.04
C THR A 299 -9.31 26.55 2.27
N GLY A 300 -8.30 25.79 1.85
CA GLY A 300 -7.05 26.33 1.30
C GLY A 300 -6.15 26.99 2.35
N GLU A 301 -6.51 26.91 3.63
CA GLU A 301 -5.68 27.40 4.73
C GLU A 301 -4.49 26.47 4.99
N PRO A 302 -3.33 27.01 5.43
CA PRO A 302 -2.19 26.17 5.81
C PRO A 302 -2.58 25.12 6.86
N ILE A 303 -2.01 23.91 6.73
CA ILE A 303 -2.09 22.89 7.80
C ILE A 303 -1.22 23.32 9.00
N PRO A 304 -1.46 22.78 10.22
CA PRO A 304 -0.56 23.00 11.35
C PRO A 304 0.84 22.44 11.08
N SER A 305 1.81 22.87 11.89
CA SER A 305 3.13 22.26 11.93
C SER A 305 3.01 20.77 12.25
N PRO A 306 3.96 19.92 11.78
CA PRO A 306 3.93 18.49 12.08
C PRO A 306 3.84 18.20 13.57
N ASP A 307 3.00 17.23 13.93
CA ASP A 307 3.01 16.65 15.26
C ASP A 307 4.31 15.86 15.48
N GLN A 308 4.86 15.91 16.68
CA GLN A 308 6.12 15.24 17.01
C GLN A 308 5.85 13.94 17.77
N HIS A 309 6.53 12.87 17.38
CA HIS A 309 6.39 11.55 17.99
C HIS A 309 7.72 10.77 17.93
N ASP A 310 7.97 9.96 18.99
CA ASP A 310 8.99 8.90 19.03
C ASP A 310 8.36 7.59 19.45
#